data_11dffcd310463dd600f7ac2ba8372c21
#
_entry.id   11dffcd310463dd600f7ac2ba8372c21
#
_cell.length_a   1.000
_cell.length_b   1.000
_cell.length_c   1.000
_cell.angle_alpha   90.00
_cell.angle_beta   90.00
_cell.angle_gamma   90.00
#
_symmetry.space_group_name_H-M   'P 1'
#
loop_
_entity.id
_entity.type
_entity.pdbx_description
1 polymer ?
#
loop_
_entity_poly.entity_id
_entity_poly.type
_entity_poly.pdbx_seq_one_letter_code
_entity_poly.pdbx_strand_id
1 'polypeptide(L)'
;MDIQINEKLVKYNFSSRKGESIEYIVIHDTGNKSKGADANAHFLFFNSGDKQSSAHYFVDDKQILRIIKDENKSWAVGDGRGKYGITNQNSLNIEMCINVDGNFEKTYSNTLNLTKYLIEKHKIPIEKVVRHYDASRKICPHILSEKNWEKWKVFKKELKDRLNVLKDYSETVNLLYNNIFYRDIEDEGLNYWNGKLNSGLSFGDFLKSIGESEEFKKIYNV
;
A
#
# COMPACT_ATOMS: atom_id res chain seq x y z
N MET A 1 2.01 8.13 8.53
CA MET A 1 3.37 8.17 7.98
C MET A 1 3.24 8.24 6.48
N ASP A 2 3.76 9.30 5.88
CA ASP A 2 3.81 9.39 4.43
C ASP A 2 4.82 8.37 3.90
N ILE A 3 4.37 7.49 3.00
CA ILE A 3 5.23 6.51 2.36
C ILE A 3 5.92 7.17 1.17
N GLN A 4 7.23 7.10 1.11
CA GLN A 4 7.98 7.58 -0.05
C GLN A 4 8.05 6.47 -1.11
N ILE A 5 7.43 6.74 -2.26
CA ILE A 5 7.48 5.86 -3.44
C ILE A 5 8.28 6.59 -4.52
N ASN A 6 9.43 6.02 -4.88
CA ASN A 6 10.21 6.47 -6.01
C ASN A 6 9.57 5.98 -7.31
N GLU A 7 9.66 6.76 -8.38
CA GLU A 7 9.12 6.37 -9.68
C GLU A 7 10.20 6.37 -10.76
N LYS A 8 10.32 5.23 -11.47
CA LYS A 8 11.11 5.08 -12.69
C LYS A 8 10.33 4.19 -13.65
N LEU A 9 9.62 4.79 -14.60
CA LEU A 9 8.73 4.03 -15.48
C LEU A 9 9.48 3.32 -16.59
N VAL A 10 9.18 2.03 -16.79
CA VAL A 10 9.70 1.23 -17.90
C VAL A 10 8.99 1.57 -19.21
N LYS A 11 9.69 1.32 -20.32
CA LYS A 11 9.16 1.51 -21.68
C LYS A 11 8.46 0.26 -22.24
N TYR A 12 8.68 -0.88 -21.61
CA TYR A 12 8.24 -2.21 -22.07
C TYR A 12 7.50 -2.97 -20.97
N ASN A 13 7.01 -4.16 -21.31
CA ASN A 13 6.50 -5.16 -20.35
C ASN A 13 5.24 -4.73 -19.57
N PHE A 14 4.40 -3.90 -20.16
CA PHE A 14 3.09 -3.54 -19.60
C PHE A 14 2.07 -3.33 -20.71
N SER A 15 0.81 -3.27 -20.33
CA SER A 15 -0.28 -2.91 -21.26
C SER A 15 -1.40 -2.21 -20.50
N SER A 16 -2.31 -1.58 -21.26
CA SER A 16 -3.45 -0.87 -20.67
C SER A 16 -4.34 -1.83 -19.88
N ARG A 17 -4.80 -1.39 -18.70
CA ARG A 17 -5.84 -2.06 -17.92
C ARG A 17 -7.25 -1.86 -18.52
N LYS A 18 -7.40 -0.98 -19.52
CA LYS A 18 -8.67 -0.68 -20.20
C LYS A 18 -9.80 -0.25 -19.26
N GLY A 19 -9.45 0.44 -18.16
CA GLY A 19 -10.41 0.93 -17.18
C GLY A 19 -10.93 -0.12 -16.20
N GLU A 20 -10.46 -1.35 -16.24
CA GLU A 20 -10.85 -2.36 -15.25
C GLU A 20 -10.32 -1.99 -13.85
N SER A 21 -11.15 -2.26 -12.85
CA SER A 21 -10.84 -1.98 -11.45
C SER A 21 -9.73 -2.88 -10.92
N ILE A 22 -8.96 -2.32 -9.99
CA ILE A 22 -7.97 -3.06 -9.23
C ILE A 22 -8.67 -3.70 -8.05
N GLU A 23 -8.68 -5.04 -8.00
CA GLU A 23 -9.34 -5.81 -6.95
C GLU A 23 -8.36 -6.50 -6.01
N TYR A 24 -7.16 -6.81 -6.48
CA TYR A 24 -6.18 -7.60 -5.75
C TYR A 24 -4.83 -6.88 -5.64
N ILE A 25 -4.16 -7.11 -4.52
CA ILE A 25 -2.72 -6.86 -4.38
C ILE A 25 -2.05 -8.22 -4.28
N VAL A 26 -1.13 -8.51 -5.20
CA VAL A 26 -0.42 -9.79 -5.24
C VAL A 26 1.02 -9.58 -4.79
N ILE A 27 1.41 -10.36 -3.78
CA ILE A 27 2.76 -10.35 -3.23
C ILE A 27 3.59 -11.46 -3.85
N HIS A 28 4.80 -11.07 -4.29
CA HIS A 28 5.81 -11.92 -4.86
C HIS A 28 7.15 -11.75 -4.14
N ASP A 29 8.09 -12.61 -4.40
CA ASP A 29 9.51 -12.31 -4.27
C ASP A 29 10.22 -12.52 -5.62
N THR A 30 11.31 -11.79 -5.83
CA THR A 30 12.05 -11.79 -7.10
C THR A 30 12.70 -13.15 -7.41
N GLY A 31 12.79 -14.06 -6.44
CA GLY A 31 13.55 -15.32 -6.58
C GLY A 31 15.04 -15.12 -6.80
N ASN A 32 15.53 -13.87 -6.90
CA ASN A 32 16.90 -13.54 -7.23
C ASN A 32 17.71 -13.15 -5.99
N LYS A 33 18.57 -14.07 -5.53
CA LYS A 33 19.48 -13.89 -4.40
C LYS A 33 20.82 -13.28 -4.77
N SER A 34 21.08 -13.00 -6.04
CA SER A 34 22.37 -12.45 -6.49
C SER A 34 22.67 -11.12 -5.80
N LYS A 35 23.94 -10.90 -5.50
CA LYS A 35 24.40 -9.60 -4.98
C LYS A 35 24.07 -8.48 -5.98
N GLY A 36 23.55 -7.37 -5.47
CA GLY A 36 23.13 -6.22 -6.27
C GLY A 36 21.79 -6.38 -7.00
N ALA A 37 21.04 -7.48 -6.78
CA ALA A 37 19.70 -7.68 -7.38
C ALA A 37 18.62 -6.88 -6.61
N ASP A 38 18.84 -5.58 -6.45
CA ASP A 38 17.95 -4.62 -5.80
C ASP A 38 16.83 -4.14 -6.74
N ALA A 39 15.97 -3.25 -6.24
CA ALA A 39 14.86 -2.70 -7.02
C ALA A 39 15.31 -1.96 -8.28
N ASN A 40 16.46 -1.25 -8.21
CA ASN A 40 16.99 -0.54 -9.36
C ASN A 40 17.55 -1.50 -10.42
N ALA A 41 18.21 -2.59 -10.03
CA ALA A 41 18.67 -3.62 -10.95
C ALA A 41 17.50 -4.27 -11.71
N HIS A 42 16.38 -4.54 -11.03
CA HIS A 42 15.16 -5.06 -11.66
C HIS A 42 14.54 -4.03 -12.62
N PHE A 43 14.50 -2.74 -12.25
CA PHE A 43 14.07 -1.69 -13.17
C PHE A 43 14.93 -1.70 -14.46
N LEU A 44 16.26 -1.71 -14.35
CA LEU A 44 17.15 -1.73 -15.50
C LEU A 44 16.90 -2.97 -16.37
N PHE A 45 16.71 -4.14 -15.75
CA PHE A 45 16.40 -5.37 -16.47
C PHE A 45 15.08 -5.24 -17.27
N PHE A 46 13.99 -4.81 -16.64
CA PHE A 46 12.69 -4.69 -17.33
C PHE A 46 12.62 -3.53 -18.30
N ASN A 47 13.50 -2.52 -18.19
CA ASN A 47 13.60 -1.41 -19.13
C ASN A 47 14.56 -1.67 -20.30
N SER A 48 15.25 -2.81 -20.32
CA SER A 48 16.22 -3.16 -21.38
C SER A 48 15.60 -3.89 -22.58
N GLY A 49 14.28 -4.03 -22.65
CA GLY A 49 13.57 -4.69 -23.75
C GLY A 49 12.43 -5.58 -23.28
N ASP A 50 11.82 -6.31 -24.20
CA ASP A 50 10.72 -7.21 -23.91
C ASP A 50 11.19 -8.44 -23.11
N LYS A 51 10.63 -8.62 -21.92
CA LYS A 51 10.91 -9.73 -20.99
C LYS A 51 9.70 -10.66 -20.81
N GLN A 52 8.56 -10.34 -21.42
CA GLN A 52 7.30 -11.09 -21.30
C GLN A 52 6.83 -11.24 -19.83
N SER A 53 7.35 -10.41 -18.96
CA SER A 53 7.02 -10.40 -17.52
C SER A 53 7.33 -9.03 -16.91
N SER A 54 6.68 -8.70 -15.79
CA SER A 54 6.95 -7.49 -15.01
C SER A 54 6.14 -7.47 -13.71
N ALA A 55 6.43 -6.49 -12.83
CA ALA A 55 5.57 -6.12 -11.70
C ALA A 55 5.39 -4.61 -11.63
N HIS A 56 4.45 -4.11 -10.83
CA HIS A 56 4.24 -2.67 -10.67
C HIS A 56 5.30 -2.06 -9.76
N TYR A 57 5.64 -2.76 -8.69
CA TYR A 57 6.53 -2.31 -7.64
C TYR A 57 7.62 -3.32 -7.37
N PHE A 58 8.84 -2.83 -7.20
CA PHE A 58 9.97 -3.56 -6.64
C PHE A 58 10.36 -2.89 -5.33
N VAL A 59 10.46 -3.69 -4.27
CA VAL A 59 10.74 -3.21 -2.91
C VAL A 59 12.03 -3.83 -2.43
N ASP A 60 12.96 -2.99 -1.97
CA ASP A 60 14.19 -3.40 -1.30
C ASP A 60 14.34 -2.71 0.07
N ASP A 61 15.47 -2.88 0.73
CA ASP A 61 15.76 -2.30 2.04
C ASP A 61 15.97 -0.78 2.03
N LYS A 62 16.14 -0.17 0.85
CA LYS A 62 16.45 1.25 0.68
C LYS A 62 15.32 2.04 0.06
N GLN A 63 14.44 1.38 -0.73
CA GLN A 63 13.41 2.06 -1.47
C GLN A 63 12.21 1.18 -1.82
N ILE A 64 11.13 1.85 -2.11
CA ILE A 64 9.97 1.35 -2.85
C ILE A 64 10.01 1.98 -4.22
N LEU A 65 10.17 1.18 -5.26
CA LEU A 65 10.30 1.64 -6.63
C LEU A 65 9.09 1.23 -7.46
N ARG A 66 8.29 2.20 -7.93
CA ARG A 66 7.22 1.98 -8.90
C ARG A 66 7.80 2.04 -10.31
N ILE A 67 7.66 0.96 -11.07
CA ILE A 67 8.13 0.89 -12.46
C ILE A 67 7.01 0.83 -13.49
N ILE A 68 5.78 0.53 -13.08
CA ILE A 68 4.58 0.57 -13.92
C ILE A 68 3.49 1.30 -13.12
N LYS A 69 2.81 2.24 -13.79
CA LYS A 69 1.71 2.99 -13.18
C LYS A 69 0.51 2.08 -12.88
N ASP A 70 -0.24 2.37 -11.81
CA ASP A 70 -1.35 1.52 -11.34
C ASP A 70 -2.47 1.38 -12.38
N GLU A 71 -2.69 2.39 -13.23
CA GLU A 71 -3.67 2.39 -14.32
C GLU A 71 -3.31 1.46 -15.49
N ASN A 72 -2.08 0.96 -15.52
CA ASN A 72 -1.67 -0.10 -16.44
C ASN A 72 -1.67 -1.45 -15.73
N LYS A 73 -1.58 -2.54 -16.47
CA LYS A 73 -1.36 -3.88 -15.96
C LYS A 73 0.08 -4.32 -16.17
N SER A 74 0.71 -4.86 -15.15
CA SER A 74 1.95 -5.63 -15.27
C SER A 74 1.65 -7.04 -15.75
N TRP A 75 2.68 -7.77 -16.13
CA TRP A 75 2.60 -9.15 -16.60
C TRP A 75 3.22 -10.10 -15.56
N ALA A 76 2.51 -10.33 -14.44
CA ALA A 76 3.04 -11.03 -13.27
C ALA A 76 2.33 -12.36 -12.96
N VAL A 77 1.03 -12.47 -13.25
CA VAL A 77 0.20 -13.62 -12.86
C VAL A 77 -0.52 -14.28 -14.05
N GLY A 78 0.00 -14.06 -15.27
CA GLY A 78 -0.57 -14.62 -16.50
C GLY A 78 -0.49 -16.14 -16.60
N ASP A 79 0.41 -16.78 -15.87
CA ASP A 79 0.57 -18.24 -15.78
C ASP A 79 -0.65 -18.95 -15.19
N GLY A 80 -1.43 -18.27 -14.34
CA GLY A 80 -2.69 -18.75 -13.80
C GLY A 80 -3.85 -18.78 -14.79
N ARG A 81 -3.73 -18.09 -15.94
CA ARG A 81 -4.75 -17.97 -16.99
C ARG A 81 -6.14 -17.58 -16.46
N GLY A 82 -6.17 -16.85 -15.34
CA GLY A 82 -7.40 -16.41 -14.68
C GLY A 82 -8.21 -17.52 -13.97
N LYS A 83 -7.68 -18.74 -13.86
CA LYS A 83 -8.37 -19.90 -13.29
C LYS A 83 -8.94 -19.65 -11.89
N TYR A 84 -8.28 -18.81 -11.11
CA TYR A 84 -8.66 -18.51 -9.72
C TYR A 84 -9.20 -17.09 -9.54
N GLY A 85 -9.64 -16.43 -10.63
CA GLY A 85 -10.21 -15.09 -10.60
C GLY A 85 -9.19 -13.94 -10.46
N ILE A 86 -7.90 -14.25 -10.29
CA ILE A 86 -6.81 -13.29 -10.17
C ILE A 86 -6.07 -13.24 -11.50
N THR A 87 -5.98 -12.06 -12.09
CA THR A 87 -5.40 -11.82 -13.42
C THR A 87 -4.49 -10.60 -13.40
N ASN A 88 -3.65 -10.44 -14.43
CA ASN A 88 -2.90 -9.19 -14.63
C ASN A 88 -3.84 -7.97 -14.75
N GLN A 89 -5.07 -8.18 -15.21
CA GLN A 89 -6.02 -7.11 -15.45
C GLN A 89 -6.55 -6.49 -14.15
N ASN A 90 -6.85 -7.33 -13.13
CA ASN A 90 -7.48 -6.89 -11.87
C ASN A 90 -6.53 -6.85 -10.67
N SER A 91 -5.20 -6.93 -10.89
CA SER A 91 -4.23 -6.96 -9.80
C SER A 91 -3.15 -5.88 -9.89
N LEU A 92 -2.67 -5.43 -8.73
CA LEU A 92 -1.36 -4.80 -8.53
C LEU A 92 -0.38 -5.84 -8.02
N ASN A 93 0.86 -5.80 -8.50
CA ASN A 93 1.87 -6.80 -8.21
C ASN A 93 3.10 -6.15 -7.56
N ILE A 94 3.51 -6.67 -6.40
CA ILE A 94 4.63 -6.18 -5.59
C ILE A 94 5.67 -7.29 -5.49
N GLU A 95 6.90 -7.01 -5.89
CA GLU A 95 8.06 -7.89 -5.80
C GLU A 95 8.96 -7.48 -4.64
N MET A 96 9.16 -8.37 -3.69
CA MET A 96 10.18 -8.23 -2.64
C MET A 96 11.54 -8.63 -3.20
N CYS A 97 12.53 -7.74 -3.17
CA CYS A 97 13.90 -8.07 -3.47
C CYS A 97 14.49 -8.93 -2.34
N ILE A 98 15.18 -10.01 -2.71
CA ILE A 98 15.75 -10.97 -1.75
C ILE A 98 17.26 -11.17 -1.96
N ASN A 99 17.93 -10.18 -2.53
CA ASN A 99 19.36 -10.18 -2.75
C ASN A 99 20.16 -10.31 -1.46
N VAL A 100 21.24 -11.11 -1.49
CA VAL A 100 21.99 -11.49 -0.27
C VAL A 100 22.73 -10.33 0.42
N ASP A 101 22.92 -9.22 -0.27
CA ASP A 101 23.55 -8.00 0.25
C ASP A 101 22.54 -6.92 0.70
N GLY A 102 21.23 -7.22 0.64
CA GLY A 102 20.16 -6.39 1.18
C GLY A 102 19.75 -6.81 2.60
N ASN A 103 19.02 -5.95 3.28
CA ASN A 103 18.39 -6.24 4.58
C ASN A 103 16.94 -6.66 4.36
N PHE A 104 16.67 -7.97 4.39
CA PHE A 104 15.33 -8.50 4.11
C PHE A 104 14.27 -8.02 5.12
N GLU A 105 14.61 -7.84 6.39
CA GLU A 105 13.66 -7.34 7.40
C GLU A 105 13.16 -5.92 7.05
N LYS A 106 14.04 -5.07 6.52
CA LYS A 106 13.64 -3.75 6.01
C LYS A 106 12.81 -3.87 4.74
N THR A 107 13.20 -4.72 3.79
CA THR A 107 12.41 -5.01 2.58
C THR A 107 11.00 -5.47 2.94
N TYR A 108 10.90 -6.38 3.88
CA TYR A 108 9.63 -6.91 4.39
C TYR A 108 8.77 -5.80 5.02
N SER A 109 9.36 -4.98 5.89
CA SER A 109 8.67 -3.84 6.52
C SER A 109 8.21 -2.80 5.50
N ASN A 110 9.04 -2.48 4.49
CA ASN A 110 8.70 -1.58 3.40
C ASN A 110 7.55 -2.14 2.56
N THR A 111 7.53 -3.46 2.34
CA THR A 111 6.45 -4.15 1.62
C THR A 111 5.13 -4.06 2.37
N LEU A 112 5.13 -4.25 3.69
CA LEU A 112 3.95 -4.06 4.53
C LEU A 112 3.42 -2.62 4.44
N ASN A 113 4.31 -1.62 4.50
CA ASN A 113 3.93 -0.21 4.39
C ASN A 113 3.32 0.11 3.02
N LEU A 114 3.95 -0.36 1.93
CA LEU A 114 3.42 -0.21 0.58
C LEU A 114 2.06 -0.88 0.43
N THR A 115 1.92 -2.11 0.96
CA THR A 115 0.67 -2.87 0.87
C THR A 115 -0.46 -2.15 1.61
N LYS A 116 -0.20 -1.62 2.82
CA LYS A 116 -1.15 -0.78 3.57
C LYS A 116 -1.57 0.44 2.75
N TYR A 117 -0.61 1.19 2.20
CA TYR A 117 -0.88 2.36 1.37
C TYR A 117 -1.77 2.04 0.16
N LEU A 118 -1.51 0.93 -0.54
CA LEU A 118 -2.29 0.53 -1.71
C LEU A 118 -3.70 0.04 -1.33
N ILE A 119 -3.86 -0.62 -0.19
CA ILE A 119 -5.16 -0.96 0.40
C ILE A 119 -5.99 0.31 0.59
N GLU A 120 -5.43 1.32 1.26
CA GLU A 120 -6.11 2.57 1.56
C GLU A 120 -6.43 3.36 0.29
N LYS A 121 -5.46 3.47 -0.63
CA LYS A 121 -5.59 4.19 -1.90
C LYS A 121 -6.65 3.61 -2.83
N HIS A 122 -6.66 2.30 -2.98
CA HIS A 122 -7.55 1.59 -3.93
C HIS A 122 -8.76 0.96 -3.26
N LYS A 123 -8.93 1.14 -1.93
CA LYS A 123 -10.03 0.59 -1.12
C LYS A 123 -10.16 -0.93 -1.26
N ILE A 124 -9.01 -1.62 -1.31
CA ILE A 124 -8.94 -3.07 -1.48
C ILE A 124 -9.07 -3.72 -0.10
N PRO A 125 -10.01 -4.66 0.12
CA PRO A 125 -10.11 -5.36 1.38
C PRO A 125 -8.87 -6.23 1.63
N ILE A 126 -8.48 -6.39 2.90
CA ILE A 126 -7.26 -7.12 3.28
C ILE A 126 -7.30 -8.59 2.78
N GLU A 127 -8.46 -9.19 2.64
CA GLU A 127 -8.66 -10.55 2.12
C GLU A 127 -8.18 -10.67 0.67
N LYS A 128 -8.24 -9.57 -0.10
CA LYS A 128 -7.78 -9.48 -1.48
C LYS A 128 -6.26 -9.18 -1.61
N VAL A 129 -5.54 -9.09 -0.49
CA VAL A 129 -4.07 -9.15 -0.48
C VAL A 129 -3.69 -10.63 -0.48
N VAL A 130 -3.12 -11.10 -1.57
CA VAL A 130 -2.94 -12.52 -1.89
C VAL A 130 -1.52 -12.79 -2.35
N ARG A 131 -1.16 -14.08 -2.46
CA ARG A 131 0.13 -14.55 -3.00
C ARG A 131 0.00 -14.81 -4.50
N HIS A 132 1.09 -14.83 -5.21
CA HIS A 132 1.09 -15.39 -6.56
C HIS A 132 0.58 -16.85 -6.56
N TYR A 133 0.86 -17.61 -5.51
CA TYR A 133 0.32 -18.96 -5.31
C TYR A 133 -1.21 -18.99 -5.44
N ASP A 134 -1.91 -17.99 -4.97
CA ASP A 134 -3.37 -17.95 -5.02
C ASP A 134 -3.89 -17.73 -6.45
N ALA A 135 -3.09 -17.08 -7.31
CA ALA A 135 -3.42 -16.85 -8.72
C ALA A 135 -3.12 -18.04 -9.64
N SER A 136 -2.05 -18.83 -9.37
CA SER A 136 -1.60 -19.87 -10.31
C SER A 136 -1.15 -21.18 -9.69
N ARG A 137 -1.03 -21.26 -8.36
CA ARG A 137 -0.40 -22.36 -7.60
C ARG A 137 1.14 -22.40 -7.70
N LYS A 138 1.76 -21.44 -8.36
CA LYS A 138 3.21 -21.25 -8.28
C LYS A 138 3.62 -20.95 -6.85
N ILE A 139 4.66 -21.63 -6.32
CA ILE A 139 5.17 -21.34 -4.96
C ILE A 139 5.89 -19.98 -5.01
N CYS A 140 5.14 -18.90 -4.79
CA CYS A 140 5.59 -17.52 -4.73
C CYS A 140 4.63 -16.71 -3.85
N PRO A 141 5.11 -15.85 -2.94
CA PRO A 141 6.51 -15.57 -2.62
C PRO A 141 7.18 -16.78 -1.91
N HIS A 142 8.29 -17.26 -2.45
CA HIS A 142 8.99 -18.44 -1.93
C HIS A 142 9.53 -18.17 -0.52
N ILE A 143 10.05 -16.97 -0.27
CA ILE A 143 10.62 -16.57 1.03
C ILE A 143 9.59 -16.65 2.19
N LEU A 144 8.28 -16.60 1.88
CA LEU A 144 7.19 -16.68 2.85
C LEU A 144 6.48 -18.05 2.86
N SER A 145 6.94 -19.02 2.03
CA SER A 145 6.25 -20.29 1.84
C SER A 145 6.59 -21.38 2.85
N GLU A 146 7.64 -21.17 3.65
CA GLU A 146 8.12 -22.17 4.63
C GLU A 146 7.02 -22.58 5.62
N LYS A 147 7.14 -23.83 6.12
CA LYS A 147 6.21 -24.42 7.11
C LYS A 147 4.75 -24.21 6.74
N ASN A 148 4.37 -24.58 5.52
CA ASN A 148 3.00 -24.42 5.04
C ASN A 148 2.49 -22.98 5.16
N TRP A 149 3.28 -22.03 4.67
CA TRP A 149 2.93 -20.60 4.62
C TRP A 149 2.83 -19.90 5.99
N GLU A 150 3.54 -20.37 7.01
CA GLU A 150 3.48 -19.75 8.34
C GLU A 150 3.94 -18.28 8.29
N LYS A 151 5.04 -18.00 7.57
CA LYS A 151 5.52 -16.61 7.40
C LYS A 151 4.51 -15.72 6.65
N TRP A 152 3.74 -16.29 5.72
CA TRP A 152 2.64 -15.55 5.07
C TRP A 152 1.51 -15.22 6.04
N LYS A 153 1.15 -16.13 6.93
CA LYS A 153 0.13 -15.87 7.96
C LYS A 153 0.60 -14.74 8.90
N VAL A 154 1.89 -14.74 9.26
CA VAL A 154 2.50 -13.64 10.04
C VAL A 154 2.40 -12.32 9.25
N PHE A 155 2.79 -12.30 7.97
CA PHE A 155 2.65 -11.12 7.10
C PHE A 155 1.23 -10.56 7.10
N LYS A 156 0.22 -11.42 6.94
CA LYS A 156 -1.20 -11.01 6.95
C LYS A 156 -1.62 -10.46 8.31
N LYS A 157 -1.15 -11.06 9.41
CA LYS A 157 -1.42 -10.57 10.78
C LYS A 157 -0.80 -9.19 10.98
N GLU A 158 0.49 -9.01 10.69
CA GLU A 158 1.18 -7.73 10.85
C GLU A 158 0.58 -6.64 9.96
N LEU A 159 0.15 -6.98 8.74
CA LEU A 159 -0.56 -6.06 7.86
C LEU A 159 -1.88 -5.61 8.49
N LYS A 160 -2.65 -6.53 9.06
CA LYS A 160 -3.88 -6.23 9.79
C LYS A 160 -3.62 -5.33 10.99
N ASP A 161 -2.59 -5.63 11.77
CA ASP A 161 -2.21 -4.81 12.92
C ASP A 161 -1.84 -3.38 12.47
N ARG A 162 -1.09 -3.21 11.36
CA ARG A 162 -0.75 -1.88 10.79
C ARG A 162 -1.97 -1.13 10.26
N LEU A 163 -2.98 -1.82 9.72
CA LEU A 163 -4.23 -1.20 9.29
C LEU A 163 -5.09 -0.72 10.47
N ASN A 164 -5.01 -1.43 11.60
CA ASN A 164 -5.75 -1.11 12.82
C ASN A 164 -5.07 -0.03 13.69
N VAL A 165 -3.87 0.43 13.33
CA VAL A 165 -3.26 1.56 14.03
C VAL A 165 -4.10 2.80 13.78
N LEU A 166 -4.74 3.30 14.83
CA LEU A 166 -5.48 4.55 14.80
C LEU A 166 -4.53 5.69 14.41
N LYS A 167 -4.98 6.55 13.50
CA LYS A 167 -4.26 7.78 13.19
C LYS A 167 -4.40 8.74 14.36
N ASP A 168 -3.31 9.37 14.75
CA ASP A 168 -3.36 10.47 15.69
C ASP A 168 -3.58 11.78 14.93
N TYR A 169 -4.75 12.37 15.12
CA TYR A 169 -5.13 13.65 14.51
C TYR A 169 -4.94 14.82 15.48
N SER A 170 -4.34 14.59 16.66
CA SER A 170 -4.25 15.58 17.73
C SER A 170 -3.64 16.90 17.28
N GLU A 171 -2.51 16.86 16.58
CA GLU A 171 -1.86 18.08 16.06
C GLU A 171 -2.78 18.85 15.09
N THR A 172 -3.42 18.13 14.15
CA THR A 172 -4.31 18.75 13.16
C THR A 172 -5.56 19.35 13.80
N VAL A 173 -6.16 18.62 14.74
CA VAL A 173 -7.36 19.08 15.44
C VAL A 173 -7.03 20.28 16.33
N ASN A 174 -5.92 20.25 17.08
CA ASN A 174 -5.45 21.38 17.88
C ASN A 174 -5.18 22.62 17.01
N LEU A 175 -4.49 22.45 15.88
CA LEU A 175 -4.22 23.56 14.95
C LEU A 175 -5.52 24.21 14.45
N LEU A 176 -6.55 23.40 14.13
CA LEU A 176 -7.85 23.93 13.71
C LEU A 176 -8.59 24.65 14.85
N TYR A 177 -8.59 24.10 16.06
CA TYR A 177 -9.20 24.75 17.21
C TYR A 177 -8.51 26.09 17.54
N ASN A 178 -7.19 26.13 17.52
CA ASN A 178 -6.44 27.36 17.73
C ASN A 178 -6.76 28.45 16.68
N ASN A 179 -6.89 28.07 15.42
CA ASN A 179 -7.19 29.03 14.34
C ASN A 179 -8.66 29.47 14.31
N ILE A 180 -9.59 28.62 14.77
CA ILE A 180 -11.04 28.91 14.71
C ILE A 180 -11.54 29.46 16.03
N PHE A 181 -11.12 28.90 17.15
CA PHE A 181 -11.64 29.26 18.49
C PHE A 181 -10.63 30.02 19.35
N TYR A 182 -9.40 30.22 18.84
CA TYR A 182 -8.30 30.93 19.53
C TYR A 182 -7.91 30.29 20.87
N ARG A 183 -8.08 28.96 20.97
CA ARG A 183 -7.76 28.15 22.13
C ARG A 183 -7.37 26.73 21.75
N ASP A 184 -6.67 26.03 22.64
CA ASP A 184 -6.47 24.59 22.51
C ASP A 184 -7.80 23.83 22.75
N ILE A 185 -7.90 22.66 22.14
CA ILE A 185 -8.99 21.73 22.45
C ILE A 185 -8.67 20.97 23.73
N GLU A 186 -9.70 20.73 24.54
CA GLU A 186 -9.58 19.90 25.73
C GLU A 186 -9.40 18.41 25.37
N ASP A 187 -8.78 17.62 26.26
CA ASP A 187 -8.45 16.20 26.04
C ASP A 187 -9.70 15.38 25.66
N GLU A 188 -10.85 15.65 26.29
CA GLU A 188 -12.09 14.95 25.99
C GLU A 188 -12.58 15.22 24.56
N GLY A 189 -12.54 16.48 24.13
CA GLY A 189 -12.89 16.89 22.77
C GLY A 189 -11.90 16.31 21.74
N LEU A 190 -10.61 16.31 22.07
CA LEU A 190 -9.56 15.72 21.23
C LEU A 190 -9.77 14.22 21.03
N ASN A 191 -10.06 13.48 22.10
CA ASN A 191 -10.36 12.06 22.07
C ASN A 191 -11.64 11.76 21.25
N TYR A 192 -12.67 12.60 21.41
CA TYR A 192 -13.90 12.50 20.63
C TYR A 192 -13.63 12.64 19.13
N TRP A 193 -12.93 13.68 18.71
CA TRP A 193 -12.63 13.92 17.29
C TRP A 193 -11.68 12.89 16.71
N ASN A 194 -10.65 12.48 17.45
CA ASN A 194 -9.79 11.38 17.05
C ASN A 194 -10.61 10.10 16.81
N GLY A 195 -11.54 9.77 17.69
CA GLY A 195 -12.45 8.62 17.55
C GLY A 195 -13.33 8.72 16.30
N LYS A 196 -13.94 9.88 16.05
CA LYS A 196 -14.81 10.11 14.89
C LYS A 196 -14.05 10.05 13.56
N LEU A 197 -12.88 10.70 13.47
CA LEU A 197 -12.04 10.70 12.27
C LEU A 197 -11.51 9.29 11.95
N ASN A 198 -11.11 8.53 12.98
CA ASN A 198 -10.72 7.13 12.81
C ASN A 198 -11.90 6.20 12.46
N SER A 199 -13.13 6.59 12.78
CA SER A 199 -14.36 5.86 12.40
C SER A 199 -14.82 6.21 10.98
N GLY A 200 -14.09 7.06 10.24
CA GLY A 200 -14.40 7.39 8.85
C GLY A 200 -15.13 8.72 8.64
N LEU A 201 -15.26 9.56 9.68
CA LEU A 201 -15.73 10.93 9.49
C LEU A 201 -14.79 11.67 8.55
N SER A 202 -15.33 12.30 7.49
CA SER A 202 -14.49 13.11 6.59
C SER A 202 -14.05 14.41 7.26
N PHE A 203 -12.90 14.96 6.85
CA PHE A 203 -12.48 16.29 7.32
C PHE A 203 -13.49 17.39 6.94
N GLY A 204 -14.18 17.26 5.81
CA GLY A 204 -15.26 18.16 5.41
C GLY A 204 -16.43 18.15 6.39
N ASP A 205 -16.86 16.96 6.80
CA ASP A 205 -17.95 16.82 7.80
C ASP A 205 -17.49 17.27 9.20
N PHE A 206 -16.22 17.05 9.55
CA PHE A 206 -15.62 17.60 10.76
C PHE A 206 -15.69 19.13 10.76
N LEU A 207 -15.21 19.80 9.70
CA LEU A 207 -15.26 21.27 9.58
C LEU A 207 -16.71 21.80 9.59
N LYS A 208 -17.63 21.10 8.93
CA LYS A 208 -19.06 21.41 8.98
C LYS A 208 -19.59 21.37 10.41
N SER A 209 -19.28 20.30 11.16
CA SER A 209 -19.68 20.15 12.57
C SER A 209 -19.12 21.28 13.45
N ILE A 210 -17.89 21.72 13.21
CA ILE A 210 -17.29 22.88 13.88
C ILE A 210 -18.07 24.16 13.57
N GLY A 211 -18.35 24.42 12.28
CA GLY A 211 -19.11 25.61 11.84
C GLY A 211 -20.55 25.66 12.33
N GLU A 212 -21.17 24.51 12.59
CA GLU A 212 -22.53 24.39 13.13
C GLU A 212 -22.57 24.47 14.68
N SER A 213 -21.42 24.47 15.36
CA SER A 213 -21.36 24.52 16.83
C SER A 213 -21.82 25.85 17.39
N GLU A 214 -22.42 25.81 18.58
CA GLU A 214 -22.85 27.04 19.30
C GLU A 214 -21.65 27.94 19.63
N GLU A 215 -20.48 27.37 19.90
CA GLU A 215 -19.26 28.11 20.17
C GLU A 215 -18.83 28.92 18.92
N PHE A 216 -18.84 28.30 17.74
CA PHE A 216 -18.53 28.98 16.47
C PHE A 216 -19.51 30.12 16.20
N LYS A 217 -20.80 29.87 16.28
CA LYS A 217 -21.85 30.88 16.05
C LYS A 217 -21.70 32.07 16.98
N LYS A 218 -21.38 31.81 18.26
CA LYS A 218 -21.18 32.87 19.25
C LYS A 218 -19.95 33.74 18.95
N ILE A 219 -18.85 33.16 18.49
CA ILE A 219 -17.62 33.90 18.17
C ILE A 219 -17.79 34.72 16.91
N TYR A 220 -18.42 34.20 15.88
CA TYR A 220 -18.55 34.83 14.57
C TYR A 220 -19.87 35.57 14.34
N ASN A 221 -20.79 35.57 15.32
CA ASN A 221 -22.11 36.24 15.25
C ASN A 221 -22.94 35.79 14.03
N VAL A 222 -22.98 34.45 13.75
CA VAL A 222 -23.71 33.85 12.62
C VAL A 222 -24.76 32.85 13.11
#